data_0a0366b2130f42ea64e6c8701466bd7a
#
_entry.id   0a0366b2130f42ea64e6c8701466bd7a
#
_cell.length_a   1.000
_cell.length_b   1.000
_cell.length_c   1.000
_cell.angle_alpha   90.00
_cell.angle_beta   90.00
_cell.angle_gamma   90.00
#
_symmetry.space_group_name_H-M   'P 1'
#
loop_
_entity.id
_entity.type
_entity.pdbx_description
1 polymer ?
#
loop_
_entity_poly.entity_id
_entity_poly.type
_entity_poly.pdbx_seq_one_letter_code
_entity_poly.pdbx_strand_id
1 'polypeptide(L)'
;MLSAMESAGIETVYQNLALSPALSIADNMFLGRELYKEGVAGSVFKMLDKKKMRDFARQKLTDLGLMTVQSITQAVETLSGGQRQGVAVARAAAFATKFVIMDEPTAALGVKESRRVLELIQDVKRRGMPIVLISHNMPHVFEVADRIHIHRLSKRHAVIRPQDFSMSDAVAIMTGAMEPPREIALPEGAVVH
;
A
#
# COMPACT_ATOMS: atom_id res chain seq x y z
N MET A 1 -18.15 -5.02 2.90
CA MET A 1 -17.41 -3.74 2.97
C MET A 1 -16.17 -3.76 2.08
N LEU A 2 -15.31 -4.80 2.14
CA LEU A 2 -14.11 -4.90 1.30
C LEU A 2 -14.42 -4.89 -0.21
N SER A 3 -15.40 -5.67 -0.67
CA SER A 3 -15.79 -5.71 -2.08
C SER A 3 -16.28 -4.36 -2.64
N ALA A 4 -16.86 -3.50 -1.79
CA ALA A 4 -17.31 -2.17 -2.18
C ALA A 4 -16.12 -1.20 -2.39
N MET A 5 -15.06 -1.30 -1.59
CA MET A 5 -13.85 -0.49 -1.76
C MET A 5 -13.09 -0.91 -3.01
N GLU A 6 -12.91 -2.22 -3.21
CA GLU A 6 -12.26 -2.77 -4.41
C GLU A 6 -13.03 -2.39 -5.69
N SER A 7 -14.36 -2.47 -5.70
CA SER A 7 -15.19 -2.02 -6.82
C SER A 7 -15.11 -0.51 -7.03
N ALA A 8 -14.79 0.26 -6.00
CA ALA A 8 -14.53 1.70 -6.10
C ALA A 8 -13.11 2.03 -6.58
N GLY A 9 -12.24 1.05 -6.82
CA GLY A 9 -10.86 1.25 -7.25
C GLY A 9 -9.88 1.61 -6.13
N ILE A 10 -10.24 1.29 -4.89
CA ILE A 10 -9.44 1.54 -3.69
C ILE A 10 -8.88 0.20 -3.21
N GLU A 11 -7.57 0.12 -3.09
CA GLU A 11 -6.90 -1.06 -2.54
C GLU A 11 -6.30 -0.77 -1.17
N THR A 12 -6.23 -1.79 -0.32
CA THR A 12 -5.70 -1.65 1.04
C THR A 12 -4.61 -2.66 1.32
N VAL A 13 -3.49 -2.17 1.83
CA VAL A 13 -2.42 -2.98 2.44
C VAL A 13 -2.63 -2.94 3.94
N TYR A 14 -3.08 -4.05 4.50
CA TYR A 14 -3.33 -4.20 5.94
C TYR A 14 -2.05 -4.50 6.70
N GLN A 15 -2.02 -4.18 7.98
CA GLN A 15 -0.91 -4.52 8.88
C GLN A 15 -0.59 -6.03 8.90
N ASN A 16 -1.59 -6.89 8.80
CA ASN A 16 -1.43 -8.35 8.70
C ASN A 16 -1.25 -8.87 7.27
N LEU A 17 -1.08 -7.96 6.28
CA LEU A 17 -0.86 -8.18 4.85
C LEU A 17 -2.00 -8.90 4.10
N ALA A 18 -2.90 -9.59 4.78
CA ALA A 18 -3.97 -10.40 4.18
C ALA A 18 -3.45 -11.31 3.03
N LEU A 19 -2.30 -11.95 3.25
CA LEU A 19 -1.70 -12.95 2.35
C LEU A 19 -1.91 -14.35 2.92
N SER A 20 -2.21 -15.31 2.05
CA SER A 20 -2.27 -16.73 2.41
C SER A 20 -0.86 -17.34 2.37
N PRO A 21 -0.30 -17.80 3.51
CA PRO A 21 1.08 -18.29 3.57
C PRO A 21 1.36 -19.45 2.62
N ALA A 22 0.44 -20.39 2.50
CA ALA A 22 0.60 -21.61 1.70
C ALA A 22 0.45 -21.41 0.19
N LEU A 23 -0.14 -20.28 -0.23
CA LEU A 23 -0.33 -19.99 -1.65
C LEU A 23 0.92 -19.35 -2.26
N SER A 24 1.08 -19.53 -3.57
CA SER A 24 2.14 -18.87 -4.32
C SER A 24 1.96 -17.35 -4.34
N ILE A 25 3.03 -16.61 -4.66
CA ILE A 25 2.97 -15.16 -4.85
C ILE A 25 1.93 -14.81 -5.92
N ALA A 26 1.96 -15.50 -7.06
CA ALA A 26 1.00 -15.25 -8.14
C ALA A 26 -0.45 -15.51 -7.71
N ASP A 27 -0.71 -16.61 -6.98
CA ASP A 27 -2.06 -16.91 -6.48
C ASP A 27 -2.51 -15.85 -5.43
N ASN A 28 -1.60 -15.40 -4.55
CA ASN A 28 -1.90 -14.33 -3.58
C ASN A 28 -2.22 -12.98 -4.26
N MET A 29 -1.55 -12.65 -5.36
CA MET A 29 -1.87 -11.41 -6.09
C MET A 29 -3.29 -11.42 -6.64
N PHE A 30 -3.81 -12.59 -7.02
CA PHE A 30 -5.14 -12.75 -7.60
C PHE A 30 -6.18 -13.30 -6.62
N LEU A 31 -5.86 -13.41 -5.35
CA LEU A 31 -6.79 -13.96 -4.36
C LEU A 31 -8.10 -13.15 -4.31
N GLY A 32 -9.22 -13.83 -4.59
CA GLY A 32 -10.56 -13.23 -4.70
C GLY A 32 -10.86 -12.55 -6.03
N ARG A 33 -9.92 -12.57 -6.98
CA ARG A 33 -10.08 -12.00 -8.35
C ARG A 33 -9.38 -12.85 -9.41
N GLU A 34 -9.49 -14.16 -9.24
CA GLU A 34 -8.82 -15.14 -10.07
C GLU A 34 -9.23 -15.02 -11.53
N LEU A 35 -8.27 -15.22 -12.45
CA LEU A 35 -8.53 -15.28 -13.87
C LEU A 35 -8.90 -16.71 -14.29
N TYR A 36 -9.99 -16.84 -15.03
CA TYR A 36 -10.45 -18.11 -15.58
C TYR A 36 -10.06 -18.22 -17.05
N LYS A 37 -9.85 -19.46 -17.52
CA LYS A 37 -9.61 -19.75 -18.94
C LYS A 37 -10.81 -19.31 -19.78
N GLU A 38 -10.57 -19.03 -21.04
CA GLU A 38 -11.64 -18.73 -22.01
C GLU A 38 -12.40 -19.99 -22.42
N GLY A 39 -13.63 -19.81 -22.92
CA GLY A 39 -14.49 -20.89 -23.41
C GLY A 39 -15.08 -21.76 -22.29
N VAL A 40 -15.50 -22.97 -22.64
CA VAL A 40 -16.20 -23.92 -21.75
C VAL A 40 -15.35 -24.28 -20.53
N ALA A 41 -14.04 -24.38 -20.68
CA ALA A 41 -13.13 -24.70 -19.59
C ALA A 41 -13.18 -23.67 -18.45
N GLY A 42 -13.31 -22.39 -18.75
CA GLY A 42 -13.42 -21.34 -17.72
C GLY A 42 -14.85 -21.07 -17.30
N SER A 43 -15.82 -21.02 -18.23
CA SER A 43 -17.19 -20.64 -17.90
C SER A 43 -17.92 -21.74 -17.12
N VAL A 44 -17.77 -23.01 -17.50
CA VAL A 44 -18.46 -24.15 -16.87
C VAL A 44 -17.59 -24.79 -15.78
N PHE A 45 -16.35 -25.15 -16.12
CA PHE A 45 -15.47 -25.88 -15.19
C PHE A 45 -14.67 -24.99 -14.24
N LYS A 46 -14.79 -23.64 -14.35
CA LYS A 46 -14.06 -22.67 -13.49
C LYS A 46 -12.55 -22.91 -13.45
N MET A 47 -11.96 -23.37 -14.56
CA MET A 47 -10.52 -23.63 -14.63
C MET A 47 -9.74 -22.31 -14.63
N LEU A 48 -8.80 -22.16 -13.69
CA LEU A 48 -7.96 -20.98 -13.58
C LEU A 48 -6.97 -20.86 -14.73
N ASP A 49 -6.78 -19.64 -15.22
CA ASP A 49 -5.69 -19.29 -16.15
C ASP A 49 -4.41 -18.95 -15.39
N LYS A 50 -3.81 -19.96 -14.79
CA LYS A 50 -2.58 -19.79 -14.00
C LYS A 50 -1.42 -19.20 -14.82
N LYS A 51 -1.40 -19.37 -16.13
CA LYS A 51 -0.36 -18.79 -16.98
C LYS A 51 -0.51 -17.27 -17.05
N LYS A 52 -1.70 -16.78 -17.41
CA LYS A 52 -1.98 -15.32 -17.44
C LYS A 52 -1.73 -14.69 -16.07
N MET A 53 -2.18 -15.31 -14.98
CA MET A 53 -1.95 -14.85 -13.62
C MET A 53 -0.46 -14.71 -13.27
N ARG A 54 0.35 -15.73 -13.62
CA ARG A 54 1.80 -15.71 -13.37
C ARG A 54 2.53 -14.65 -14.20
N ASP A 55 2.18 -14.52 -15.48
CA ASP A 55 2.82 -13.57 -16.38
C ASP A 55 2.52 -12.13 -15.92
N PHE A 56 1.28 -11.84 -15.55
CA PHE A 56 0.89 -10.56 -14.98
C PHE A 56 1.62 -10.27 -13.65
N ALA A 57 1.63 -11.25 -12.72
CA ALA A 57 2.30 -11.08 -11.43
C ALA A 57 3.80 -10.81 -11.61
N ARG A 58 4.47 -11.55 -12.51
CA ARG A 58 5.88 -11.33 -12.83
C ARG A 58 6.10 -9.91 -13.35
N GLN A 59 5.30 -9.48 -14.31
CA GLN A 59 5.43 -8.14 -14.88
C GLN A 59 5.29 -7.06 -13.79
N LYS A 60 4.26 -7.13 -12.95
CA LYS A 60 4.00 -6.13 -11.90
C LYS A 60 5.10 -6.08 -10.84
N LEU A 61 5.63 -7.24 -10.42
CA LEU A 61 6.75 -7.30 -9.49
C LEU A 61 8.04 -6.74 -10.12
N THR A 62 8.28 -7.04 -11.39
CA THR A 62 9.41 -6.49 -12.14
C THR A 62 9.30 -4.97 -12.28
N ASP A 63 8.13 -4.48 -12.66
CA ASP A 63 7.87 -3.04 -12.79
C ASP A 63 8.15 -2.27 -11.50
N LEU A 64 7.88 -2.90 -10.34
CA LEU A 64 8.10 -2.31 -9.02
C LEU A 64 9.51 -2.60 -8.44
N GLY A 65 10.42 -3.16 -9.25
CA GLY A 65 11.79 -3.43 -8.80
C GLY A 65 11.92 -4.57 -7.77
N LEU A 66 10.87 -5.36 -7.57
CA LEU A 66 10.84 -6.48 -6.61
C LEU A 66 11.46 -7.76 -7.19
N MET A 67 12.57 -7.63 -7.92
CA MET A 67 13.31 -8.74 -8.57
C MET A 67 14.01 -9.69 -7.60
N THR A 68 14.03 -9.40 -6.31
CA THR A 68 14.63 -10.28 -5.28
C THR A 68 13.82 -11.55 -4.99
N VAL A 69 12.66 -11.69 -5.62
CA VAL A 69 11.84 -12.88 -5.54
C VAL A 69 12.34 -13.89 -6.56
N GLN A 70 12.91 -15.01 -6.10
CA GLN A 70 13.50 -16.03 -6.95
C GLN A 70 12.48 -16.69 -7.89
N SER A 71 11.24 -16.86 -7.43
CA SER A 71 10.16 -17.46 -8.23
C SER A 71 8.79 -16.96 -7.76
N ILE A 72 7.97 -16.51 -8.71
CA ILE A 72 6.58 -16.11 -8.42
C ILE A 72 5.66 -17.28 -8.03
N THR A 73 6.13 -18.51 -8.23
CA THR A 73 5.41 -19.73 -7.85
C THR A 73 5.80 -20.25 -6.46
N GLN A 74 6.77 -19.60 -5.79
CA GLN A 74 7.10 -19.97 -4.40
C GLN A 74 6.00 -19.55 -3.43
N ALA A 75 5.83 -20.34 -2.36
CA ALA A 75 4.87 -20.03 -1.30
C ALA A 75 5.27 -18.79 -0.52
N VAL A 76 4.30 -17.95 -0.16
CA VAL A 76 4.53 -16.68 0.56
C VAL A 76 5.18 -16.89 1.92
N GLU A 77 4.93 -18.01 2.59
CA GLU A 77 5.57 -18.35 3.87
C GLU A 77 7.10 -18.43 3.80
N THR A 78 7.66 -18.72 2.60
CA THR A 78 9.12 -18.81 2.40
C THR A 78 9.79 -17.44 2.24
N LEU A 79 9.01 -16.37 2.17
CA LEU A 79 9.49 -15.00 2.01
C LEU A 79 9.91 -14.38 3.34
N SER A 80 10.89 -13.47 3.30
CA SER A 80 11.16 -12.57 4.43
C SER A 80 9.98 -11.61 4.70
N GLY A 81 9.92 -11.01 5.88
CA GLY A 81 8.91 -10.02 6.23
C GLY A 81 8.81 -8.88 5.20
N GLY A 82 9.95 -8.30 4.82
CA GLY A 82 10.01 -7.24 3.81
C GLY A 82 9.59 -7.69 2.42
N GLN A 83 9.89 -8.94 2.03
CA GLN A 83 9.44 -9.50 0.76
C GLN A 83 7.92 -9.69 0.75
N ARG A 84 7.34 -10.22 1.85
CA ARG A 84 5.88 -10.34 2.01
C ARG A 84 5.20 -8.98 1.92
N GLN A 85 5.75 -7.98 2.59
CA GLN A 85 5.26 -6.60 2.52
C GLN A 85 5.31 -6.09 1.07
N GLY A 86 6.41 -6.31 0.36
CA GLY A 86 6.55 -5.96 -1.05
C GLY A 86 5.48 -6.59 -1.94
N VAL A 87 5.16 -7.88 -1.73
CA VAL A 87 4.09 -8.57 -2.47
C VAL A 87 2.72 -7.95 -2.17
N ALA A 88 2.43 -7.60 -0.91
CA ALA A 88 1.16 -6.96 -0.54
C ALA A 88 1.02 -5.56 -1.17
N VAL A 89 2.09 -4.75 -1.16
CA VAL A 89 2.11 -3.44 -1.83
C VAL A 89 1.96 -3.60 -3.35
N ALA A 90 2.67 -4.56 -3.96
CA ALA A 90 2.57 -4.82 -5.39
C ALA A 90 1.16 -5.26 -5.80
N ARG A 91 0.50 -6.10 -4.99
CA ARG A 91 -0.90 -6.48 -5.20
C ARG A 91 -1.80 -5.26 -5.20
N ALA A 92 -1.71 -4.43 -4.18
CA ALA A 92 -2.53 -3.21 -4.08
C ALA A 92 -2.26 -2.25 -5.25
N ALA A 93 -1.00 -1.95 -5.56
CA ALA A 93 -0.63 -1.07 -6.66
C ALA A 93 -1.01 -1.61 -8.05
N ALA A 94 -1.11 -2.95 -8.22
CA ALA A 94 -1.48 -3.57 -9.49
C ALA A 94 -2.97 -3.41 -9.82
N PHE A 95 -3.82 -3.31 -8.82
CA PHE A 95 -5.28 -3.30 -8.97
C PHE A 95 -5.94 -1.98 -8.57
N ALA A 96 -5.27 -1.12 -7.80
CA ALA A 96 -5.76 0.21 -7.49
C ALA A 96 -5.92 1.05 -8.77
N THR A 97 -7.05 1.73 -8.89
CA THR A 97 -7.30 2.68 -9.99
C THR A 97 -7.46 4.11 -9.49
N LYS A 98 -7.73 4.30 -8.18
CA LYS A 98 -7.87 5.62 -7.56
C LYS A 98 -6.77 5.92 -6.56
N PHE A 99 -6.63 5.12 -5.51
CA PHE A 99 -5.58 5.25 -4.50
C PHE A 99 -5.38 3.98 -3.69
N VAL A 100 -4.27 3.92 -2.98
CA VAL A 100 -3.92 2.82 -2.07
C VAL A 100 -3.91 3.33 -0.64
N ILE A 101 -4.53 2.59 0.28
CA ILE A 101 -4.40 2.78 1.72
C ILE A 101 -3.32 1.81 2.22
N MET A 102 -2.38 2.28 3.00
CA MET A 102 -1.34 1.46 3.63
C MET A 102 -1.37 1.66 5.14
N ASP A 103 -1.69 0.59 5.87
CA ASP A 103 -1.79 0.61 7.33
C ASP A 103 -0.54 -0.02 7.93
N GLU A 104 0.29 0.82 8.58
CA GLU A 104 1.55 0.46 9.23
C GLU A 104 2.49 -0.41 8.37
N PRO A 105 2.82 -0.02 7.13
CA PRO A 105 3.51 -0.89 6.17
C PRO A 105 4.95 -1.23 6.56
N THR A 106 5.52 -0.55 7.55
CA THR A 106 6.88 -0.80 8.04
C THR A 106 6.91 -1.38 9.46
N ALA A 107 5.75 -1.67 10.04
CA ALA A 107 5.67 -2.26 11.38
C ALA A 107 6.32 -3.65 11.40
N ALA A 108 7.03 -3.93 12.50
CA ALA A 108 7.73 -5.22 12.73
C ALA A 108 8.79 -5.60 11.66
N LEU A 109 9.26 -4.64 10.87
CA LEU A 109 10.36 -4.83 9.92
C LEU A 109 11.67 -4.29 10.48
N GLY A 110 12.79 -4.92 10.10
CA GLY A 110 14.12 -4.39 10.37
C GLY A 110 14.41 -3.12 9.55
N VAL A 111 15.51 -2.43 9.89
CA VAL A 111 15.87 -1.15 9.26
C VAL A 111 16.02 -1.28 7.73
N LYS A 112 16.68 -2.34 7.26
CA LYS A 112 16.89 -2.58 5.82
C LYS A 112 15.59 -2.88 5.07
N GLU A 113 14.72 -3.67 5.68
CA GLU A 113 13.42 -4.03 5.12
C GLU A 113 12.50 -2.81 5.06
N SER A 114 12.43 -2.03 6.13
CA SER A 114 11.66 -0.78 6.17
C SER A 114 12.10 0.18 5.08
N ARG A 115 13.42 0.34 4.89
CA ARG A 115 13.97 1.20 3.83
C ARG A 115 13.48 0.80 2.45
N ARG A 116 13.52 -0.51 2.12
CA ARG A 116 13.01 -1.04 0.84
C ARG A 116 11.52 -0.80 0.65
N VAL A 117 10.73 -0.93 1.73
CA VAL A 117 9.29 -0.64 1.68
C VAL A 117 9.03 0.84 1.43
N LEU A 118 9.78 1.76 2.06
CA LEU A 118 9.66 3.20 1.81
C LEU A 118 10.05 3.57 0.37
N GLU A 119 11.12 2.98 -0.16
CA GLU A 119 11.52 3.14 -1.56
C GLU A 119 10.39 2.69 -2.51
N LEU A 120 9.77 1.54 -2.22
CA LEU A 120 8.64 1.02 -2.99
C LEU A 120 7.41 1.96 -2.92
N ILE A 121 7.11 2.52 -1.74
CA ILE A 121 6.04 3.52 -1.58
C ILE A 121 6.33 4.75 -2.45
N GLN A 122 7.56 5.23 -2.45
CA GLN A 122 7.95 6.35 -3.30
C GLN A 122 7.87 6.01 -4.80
N ASP A 123 8.19 4.77 -5.20
CA ASP A 123 8.06 4.32 -6.58
C ASP A 123 6.60 4.30 -7.04
N VAL A 124 5.70 3.77 -6.21
CA VAL A 124 4.26 3.78 -6.47
C VAL A 124 3.74 5.23 -6.60
N LYS A 125 4.17 6.12 -5.69
CA LYS A 125 3.84 7.54 -5.72
C LYS A 125 4.35 8.21 -7.01
N ARG A 126 5.62 7.98 -7.41
CA ARG A 126 6.20 8.53 -8.66
C ARG A 126 5.45 8.11 -9.92
N ARG A 127 4.78 6.98 -9.91
CA ARG A 127 3.90 6.51 -11.00
C ARG A 127 2.53 7.17 -11.02
N GLY A 128 2.30 8.17 -10.15
CA GLY A 128 1.05 8.93 -10.09
C GLY A 128 -0.06 8.25 -9.28
N MET A 129 0.22 7.15 -8.56
CA MET A 129 -0.75 6.51 -7.69
C MET A 129 -0.79 7.23 -6.34
N PRO A 130 -1.92 7.86 -5.97
CA PRO A 130 -2.08 8.47 -4.66
C PRO A 130 -2.05 7.40 -3.55
N ILE A 131 -1.43 7.75 -2.41
CA ILE A 131 -1.29 6.86 -1.26
C ILE A 131 -1.79 7.57 -0.01
N VAL A 132 -2.60 6.88 0.77
CA VAL A 132 -2.94 7.24 2.15
C VAL A 132 -2.12 6.33 3.06
N LEU A 133 -1.09 6.88 3.70
CA LEU A 133 -0.23 6.17 4.63
C LEU A 133 -0.70 6.41 6.06
N ILE A 134 -1.04 5.36 6.78
CA ILE A 134 -1.31 5.38 8.22
C ILE A 134 -0.07 4.84 8.92
N SER A 135 0.57 5.64 9.75
CA SER A 135 1.74 5.21 10.51
C SER A 135 1.97 6.08 11.73
N HIS A 136 2.56 5.49 12.77
CA HIS A 136 3.07 6.18 13.96
C HIS A 136 4.59 6.44 13.89
N ASN A 137 5.27 5.92 12.86
CA ASN A 137 6.70 6.12 12.66
C ASN A 137 6.97 7.46 11.97
N MET A 138 7.13 8.52 12.76
CA MET A 138 7.28 9.89 12.26
C MET A 138 8.44 10.08 11.29
N PRO A 139 9.66 9.50 11.51
CA PRO A 139 10.72 9.52 10.51
C PRO A 139 10.29 9.03 9.14
N HIS A 140 9.59 7.88 9.07
CA HIS A 140 9.11 7.31 7.81
C HIS A 140 8.03 8.19 7.17
N VAL A 141 7.12 8.75 7.97
CA VAL A 141 6.07 9.65 7.48
C VAL A 141 6.68 10.91 6.87
N PHE A 142 7.64 11.53 7.55
CA PHE A 142 8.33 12.74 7.07
C PHE A 142 9.15 12.50 5.80
N GLU A 143 9.64 11.27 5.60
CA GLU A 143 10.41 10.90 4.41
C GLU A 143 9.54 10.80 3.15
N VAL A 144 8.28 10.33 3.26
CA VAL A 144 7.49 9.96 2.07
C VAL A 144 6.25 10.83 1.84
N ALA A 145 5.73 11.51 2.86
CA ALA A 145 4.48 12.23 2.78
C ALA A 145 4.62 13.63 2.17
N ASP A 146 3.65 14.03 1.36
CA ASP A 146 3.50 15.43 0.90
C ASP A 146 2.70 16.26 1.90
N ARG A 147 1.76 15.63 2.59
CA ARG A 147 0.91 16.24 3.62
C ARG A 147 0.70 15.24 4.74
N ILE A 148 0.67 15.71 5.96
CA ILE A 148 0.42 14.93 7.18
C ILE A 148 -0.87 15.42 7.81
N HIS A 149 -1.85 14.53 7.90
CA HIS A 149 -3.09 14.74 8.62
C HIS A 149 -2.92 14.24 10.06
N ILE A 150 -2.98 15.17 11.01
CA ILE A 150 -2.88 14.85 12.43
C ILE A 150 -4.29 14.69 12.99
N HIS A 151 -4.57 13.50 13.51
CA HIS A 151 -5.81 13.18 14.21
C HIS A 151 -5.57 13.12 15.72
N ARG A 152 -6.44 13.77 16.48
CA ARG A 152 -6.40 13.78 17.94
C ARG A 152 -7.82 13.75 18.48
N LEU A 153 -8.09 12.90 19.49
CA LEU A 153 -9.41 12.77 20.12
C LEU A 153 -10.54 12.59 19.10
N SER A 154 -10.34 11.70 18.13
CA SER A 154 -11.28 11.37 17.04
C SER A 154 -11.66 12.54 16.11
N LYS A 155 -10.88 13.62 16.12
CA LYS A 155 -11.06 14.76 15.22
C LYS A 155 -9.80 15.01 14.41
N ARG A 156 -9.97 15.51 13.17
CA ARG A 156 -8.86 16.09 12.42
C ARG A 156 -8.40 17.34 13.16
N HIS A 157 -7.18 17.33 13.65
CA HIS A 157 -6.61 18.39 14.46
C HIS A 157 -5.78 19.37 13.66
N ALA A 158 -5.00 18.85 12.70
CA ALA A 158 -4.18 19.68 11.81
C ALA A 158 -3.92 18.98 10.48
N VAL A 159 -3.56 19.79 9.47
CA VAL A 159 -2.91 19.32 8.23
C VAL A 159 -1.63 20.14 8.07
N ILE A 160 -0.49 19.47 8.00
CA ILE A 160 0.82 20.11 7.86
C ILE A 160 1.57 19.56 6.66
N ARG A 161 2.59 20.27 6.22
CA ARG A 161 3.56 19.78 5.21
C ARG A 161 4.90 19.50 5.88
N PRO A 162 5.56 18.37 5.58
CA PRO A 162 6.86 18.04 6.18
C PRO A 162 7.96 19.10 5.97
N GLN A 163 7.87 19.87 4.86
CA GLN A 163 8.83 20.93 4.58
C GLN A 163 8.66 22.19 5.44
N ASP A 164 7.46 22.40 6.00
CA ASP A 164 7.11 23.61 6.73
C ASP A 164 7.19 23.42 8.27
N PHE A 165 7.27 22.18 8.73
CA PHE A 165 7.27 21.79 10.13
C PHE A 165 8.35 20.78 10.45
N SER A 166 8.94 20.90 11.62
CA SER A 166 9.85 19.86 12.12
C SER A 166 9.05 18.65 12.65
N MET A 167 9.72 17.52 12.78
CA MET A 167 9.13 16.32 13.39
C MET A 167 8.70 16.57 14.83
N SER A 168 9.46 17.39 15.59
CA SER A 168 9.12 17.81 16.96
C SER A 168 7.84 18.63 17.00
N ASP A 169 7.64 19.53 16.04
CA ASP A 169 6.40 20.32 15.95
C ASP A 169 5.20 19.44 15.68
N ALA A 170 5.32 18.48 14.76
CA ALA A 170 4.25 17.53 14.49
C ALA A 170 3.88 16.72 15.75
N VAL A 171 4.86 16.22 16.50
CA VAL A 171 4.63 15.52 17.76
C VAL A 171 4.00 16.45 18.80
N ALA A 172 4.44 17.70 18.91
CA ALA A 172 3.86 18.68 19.82
C ALA A 172 2.39 18.98 19.49
N ILE A 173 2.03 19.07 18.20
CA ILE A 173 0.63 19.22 17.76
C ILE A 173 -0.17 17.94 18.08
N MET A 174 0.37 16.75 17.84
CA MET A 174 -0.29 15.47 18.14
C MET A 174 -0.62 15.31 19.62
N THR A 175 0.30 15.72 20.50
CA THR A 175 0.13 15.66 21.96
C THR A 175 -0.70 16.81 22.52
N GLY A 176 -0.86 17.91 21.76
CA GLY A 176 -1.53 19.13 22.19
C GLY A 176 -0.62 20.06 22.99
N ALA A 177 0.69 19.88 22.92
CA ALA A 177 1.69 20.78 23.49
C ALA A 177 1.88 22.06 22.63
N MET A 178 1.46 22.00 21.36
CA MET A 178 1.45 23.13 20.44
C MET A 178 0.06 23.26 19.78
N GLU A 179 -0.43 24.48 19.67
CA GLU A 179 -1.66 24.76 18.92
C GLU A 179 -1.42 24.51 17.42
N PRO A 180 -2.39 23.89 16.73
CA PRO A 180 -2.26 23.65 15.31
C PRO A 180 -2.26 24.99 14.53
N PRO A 181 -1.51 25.06 13.42
CA PRO A 181 -1.59 26.21 12.54
C PRO A 181 -3.01 26.36 11.98
N ARG A 182 -3.43 27.57 11.66
CA ARG A 182 -4.64 27.79 10.87
C ARG A 182 -4.53 26.99 9.58
N GLU A 183 -5.58 26.27 9.19
CA GLU A 183 -5.58 25.32 8.07
C GLU A 183 -4.79 25.87 6.87
N ILE A 184 -3.82 25.09 6.40
CA ILE A 184 -3.20 25.35 5.11
C ILE A 184 -4.32 25.17 4.10
N ALA A 185 -4.72 26.26 3.43
CA ALA A 185 -5.77 26.23 2.42
C ALA A 185 -5.44 25.14 1.40
N LEU A 186 -6.39 24.23 1.19
CA LEU A 186 -6.30 23.25 0.12
C LEU A 186 -6.16 24.05 -1.19
N PRO A 187 -5.32 23.60 -2.14
CA PRO A 187 -5.28 24.23 -3.45
C PRO A 187 -6.71 24.25 -4.02
N GLU A 188 -7.12 25.38 -4.61
CA GLU A 188 -8.44 25.51 -5.23
C GLU A 188 -8.66 24.35 -6.20
N GLY A 189 -9.74 23.59 -6.00
CA GLY A 189 -10.07 22.38 -6.77
C GLY A 189 -9.94 21.05 -6.04
N ALA A 190 -9.39 21.00 -4.83
CA ALA A 190 -9.41 19.78 -4.02
C ALA A 190 -10.79 19.61 -3.34
N VAL A 191 -11.70 18.95 -4.04
CA VAL A 191 -13.01 18.58 -3.47
C VAL A 191 -12.81 17.49 -2.44
N VAL A 192 -13.04 17.81 -1.17
CA VAL A 192 -13.18 16.83 -0.08
C VAL A 192 -14.64 16.39 -0.10
N HIS A 193 -14.89 15.21 -0.62
CA HIS A 193 -16.18 14.50 -0.46
C HIS A 193 -16.14 13.63 0.78
#